data_7d7235eae0c5f23f58a5f3c39e51444f
#
_entry.id   7d7235eae0c5f23f58a5f3c39e51444f
#
_cell.length_a   1.000
_cell.length_b   1.000
_cell.length_c   1.000
_cell.angle_alpha   90.00
_cell.angle_beta   90.00
_cell.angle_gamma   90.00
#
_symmetry.space_group_name_H-M   'P 1'
#
loop_
_entity.id
_entity.type
_entity.pdbx_description
1 polymer ?
#
loop_
_entity_poly.entity_id
_entity_poly.type
_entity_poly.pdbx_seq_one_letter_code
_entity_poly.pdbx_strand_id
1 'polypeptide(L)'
;DGGILSDDEIRFIIQGFTDGSIPDYQMSAFAMTVFYKGMTDHETAVLTDAMMRSGDTVDLSRFGDKSVDKHSTGGVGDKTTLIVAPIVSSLGGRMAKMSGRGLGHTGGTVDKLESIPGYQTTLSAEAFMQQVEEVGVAVIGQSGNLTPADKKLYALRDVTATIDSLPLIASSIMSKKLAAGAHSIVLDVKIGSG
;
A
#
# COMPACT_ATOMS: atom_id res chain seq x y z
N ASP A 1 -15.80 16.79 16.05
CA ASP A 1 -16.68 17.95 15.90
C ASP A 1 -16.81 18.42 14.43
N GLY A 2 -16.02 17.91 13.50
CA GLY A 2 -16.04 18.25 12.08
C GLY A 2 -15.14 19.44 11.71
N GLY A 3 -14.18 19.78 12.57
CA GLY A 3 -13.08 20.69 12.22
C GLY A 3 -12.04 20.01 11.35
N ILE A 4 -11.24 20.83 10.64
CA ILE A 4 -10.10 20.38 9.85
C ILE A 4 -8.91 20.18 10.80
N LEU A 5 -8.25 19.03 10.68
CA LEU A 5 -7.04 18.73 11.45
C LEU A 5 -5.82 19.43 10.83
N SER A 6 -4.95 19.93 11.68
CA SER A 6 -3.65 20.41 11.26
C SER A 6 -2.71 19.25 10.88
N ASP A 7 -1.68 19.56 10.13
CA ASP A 7 -0.63 18.60 9.74
C ASP A 7 0.00 17.92 10.96
N ASP A 8 0.25 18.69 12.02
CA ASP A 8 0.90 18.20 13.24
C ASP A 8 -0.03 17.27 14.03
N GLU A 9 -1.34 17.54 14.05
CA GLU A 9 -2.30 16.65 14.69
C GLU A 9 -2.38 15.30 13.95
N ILE A 10 -2.40 15.31 12.62
CA ILE A 10 -2.41 14.07 11.83
C ILE A 10 -1.13 13.28 12.06
N ARG A 11 0.04 13.95 12.00
CA ARG A 11 1.34 13.30 12.27
C ARG A 11 1.41 12.73 13.69
N PHE A 12 0.93 13.48 14.68
CA PHE A 12 0.87 13.01 16.07
C PHE A 12 0.01 11.74 16.22
N ILE A 13 -1.17 11.72 15.59
CA ILE A 13 -2.06 10.55 15.63
C ILE A 13 -1.38 9.33 15.02
N ILE A 14 -0.78 9.48 13.83
CA ILE A 14 -0.14 8.36 13.14
C ILE A 14 1.12 7.88 13.86
N GLN A 15 1.95 8.79 14.35
CA GLN A 15 3.12 8.44 15.14
C GLN A 15 2.73 7.70 16.43
N GLY A 16 1.77 8.25 17.19
CA GLY A 16 1.32 7.66 18.45
C GLY A 16 0.63 6.31 18.26
N PHE A 17 -0.10 6.12 17.14
CA PHE A 17 -0.65 4.82 16.81
C PHE A 17 0.44 3.81 16.41
N THR A 18 1.46 4.27 15.70
CA THR A 18 2.56 3.40 15.27
C THR A 18 3.39 2.89 16.45
N ASP A 19 3.74 3.77 17.39
CA ASP A 19 4.53 3.43 18.57
C ASP A 19 3.71 2.84 19.74
N GLY A 20 2.37 2.89 19.65
CA GLY A 20 1.46 2.30 20.63
C GLY A 20 1.05 3.24 21.76
N SER A 21 1.45 4.51 21.75
CA SER A 21 0.98 5.52 22.73
C SER A 21 -0.49 5.90 22.50
N ILE A 22 -1.00 5.74 21.28
CA ILE A 22 -2.43 5.83 20.96
C ILE A 22 -2.96 4.40 20.78
N PRO A 23 -3.85 3.94 21.67
CA PRO A 23 -4.39 2.59 21.63
C PRO A 23 -5.46 2.41 20.53
N ASP A 24 -5.72 1.15 20.17
CA ASP A 24 -6.63 0.75 19.09
C ASP A 24 -8.03 1.34 19.23
N TYR A 25 -8.58 1.46 20.44
CA TYR A 25 -9.93 2.02 20.65
C TYR A 25 -10.00 3.51 20.30
N GLN A 26 -8.93 4.28 20.55
CA GLN A 26 -8.86 5.69 20.15
C GLN A 26 -8.71 5.82 18.64
N MET A 27 -7.87 4.98 18.04
CA MET A 27 -7.71 4.95 16.58
C MET A 27 -8.97 4.46 15.87
N SER A 28 -9.72 3.54 16.46
CA SER A 28 -11.04 3.13 15.95
C SER A 28 -12.02 4.30 15.92
N ALA A 29 -12.06 5.09 17.01
CA ALA A 29 -12.89 6.29 17.07
C ALA A 29 -12.48 7.33 16.01
N PHE A 30 -11.18 7.53 15.80
CA PHE A 30 -10.65 8.38 14.74
C PHE A 30 -11.09 7.87 13.37
N ALA A 31 -10.88 6.60 13.05
CA ALA A 31 -11.25 5.99 11.77
C ALA A 31 -12.77 6.10 11.51
N MET A 32 -13.60 5.89 12.54
CA MET A 32 -15.05 6.04 12.44
C MET A 32 -15.46 7.51 12.22
N THR A 33 -14.74 8.46 12.83
CA THR A 33 -14.96 9.90 12.61
C THR A 33 -14.65 10.26 11.17
N VAL A 34 -13.51 9.79 10.63
CA VAL A 34 -13.15 10.00 9.23
C VAL A 34 -14.16 9.34 8.29
N PHE A 35 -14.67 8.16 8.64
CA PHE A 35 -15.70 7.47 7.84
C PHE A 35 -16.97 8.32 7.68
N TYR A 36 -17.45 8.96 8.75
CA TYR A 36 -18.68 9.75 8.71
C TYR A 36 -18.50 11.20 8.29
N LYS A 37 -17.34 11.82 8.59
CA LYS A 37 -17.10 13.25 8.35
C LYS A 37 -16.26 13.51 7.09
N GLY A 38 -15.55 12.48 6.63
CA GLY A 38 -14.54 12.63 5.58
C GLY A 38 -13.27 13.30 6.07
N MET A 39 -12.41 13.59 5.13
CA MET A 39 -11.21 14.43 5.25
C MET A 39 -11.10 15.27 3.99
N THR A 40 -10.47 16.43 4.11
CA THR A 40 -10.08 17.23 2.94
C THR A 40 -8.97 16.52 2.16
N ASP A 41 -8.76 16.93 0.91
CA ASP A 41 -7.66 16.40 0.08
C ASP A 41 -6.29 16.65 0.75
N HIS A 42 -6.14 17.81 1.40
CA HIS A 42 -4.91 18.15 2.13
C HIS A 42 -4.69 17.22 3.33
N GLU A 43 -5.70 17.02 4.17
CA GLU A 43 -5.61 16.08 5.31
C GLU A 43 -5.30 14.65 4.82
N THR A 44 -5.94 14.22 3.73
CA THR A 44 -5.70 12.90 3.12
C THR A 44 -4.25 12.76 2.62
N ALA A 45 -3.69 13.83 2.03
CA ALA A 45 -2.30 13.84 1.58
C ALA A 45 -1.32 13.81 2.76
N VAL A 46 -1.58 14.55 3.83
CA VAL A 46 -0.75 14.54 5.06
C VAL A 46 -0.83 13.19 5.76
N LEU A 47 -2.01 12.60 5.84
CA LEU A 47 -2.21 11.24 6.38
C LEU A 47 -1.40 10.22 5.58
N THR A 48 -1.43 10.31 4.26
CA THR A 48 -0.67 9.46 3.34
C THR A 48 0.84 9.59 3.58
N ASP A 49 1.36 10.82 3.67
CA ASP A 49 2.79 11.08 3.93
C ASP A 49 3.21 10.56 5.31
N ALA A 50 2.40 10.80 6.35
CA ALA A 50 2.68 10.31 7.69
C ALA A 50 2.74 8.78 7.76
N MET A 51 1.81 8.09 7.10
CA MET A 51 1.80 6.64 7.01
C MET A 51 2.98 6.10 6.19
N MET A 52 3.33 6.75 5.07
CA MET A 52 4.49 6.40 4.26
C MET A 52 5.78 6.48 5.08
N ARG A 53 5.96 7.56 5.86
CA ARG A 53 7.16 7.81 6.68
C ARG A 53 7.19 7.04 7.99
N SER A 54 6.16 6.26 8.30
CA SER A 54 6.11 5.49 9.56
C SER A 54 7.11 4.33 9.61
N GLY A 55 7.71 3.95 8.48
CA GLY A 55 8.67 2.86 8.36
C GLY A 55 9.68 3.08 7.24
N ASP A 56 10.21 1.98 6.73
CA ASP A 56 11.22 2.00 5.67
C ASP A 56 10.63 2.41 4.33
N THR A 57 11.48 2.97 3.48
CA THR A 57 11.18 3.27 2.07
C THR A 57 12.20 2.58 1.17
N VAL A 58 11.78 2.23 -0.05
CA VAL A 58 12.65 1.62 -1.04
C VAL A 58 13.20 2.68 -1.99
N ASP A 59 14.50 2.72 -2.15
CA ASP A 59 15.14 3.61 -3.12
C ASP A 59 15.27 2.91 -4.48
N LEU A 60 14.46 3.34 -5.45
CA LEU A 60 14.49 2.90 -6.83
C LEU A 60 15.10 3.93 -7.79
N SER A 61 15.77 4.95 -7.26
CA SER A 61 16.34 6.07 -8.04
C SER A 61 17.31 5.60 -9.15
N ARG A 62 18.00 4.47 -8.93
CA ARG A 62 18.90 3.87 -9.93
C ARG A 62 18.20 3.42 -11.21
N PHE A 63 16.89 3.22 -11.19
CA PHE A 63 16.09 2.86 -12.36
C PHE A 63 15.48 4.09 -13.05
N GLY A 64 15.50 5.24 -12.39
CA GLY A 64 14.98 6.51 -12.91
C GLY A 64 13.52 6.40 -13.37
N ASP A 65 13.23 6.98 -14.51
CA ASP A 65 11.90 7.00 -15.15
C ASP A 65 11.40 5.63 -15.63
N LYS A 66 12.27 4.62 -15.68
CA LYS A 66 11.89 3.23 -15.99
C LYS A 66 11.24 2.52 -14.80
N SER A 67 11.37 3.06 -13.60
CA SER A 67 10.75 2.50 -12.39
C SER A 67 9.24 2.76 -12.39
N VAL A 68 8.45 1.70 -12.51
CA VAL A 68 6.99 1.76 -12.59
C VAL A 68 6.33 0.77 -11.64
N ASP A 69 5.17 1.11 -11.13
CA ASP A 69 4.32 0.19 -10.39
C ASP A 69 2.87 0.29 -10.86
N LYS A 70 2.11 -0.74 -10.61
CA LYS A 70 0.68 -0.83 -10.90
C LYS A 70 -0.04 -1.30 -9.63
N HIS A 71 -1.08 -0.59 -9.23
CA HIS A 71 -1.95 -1.00 -8.14
C HIS A 71 -3.36 -1.26 -8.62
N SER A 72 -3.93 -2.41 -8.20
CA SER A 72 -5.34 -2.70 -8.39
C SER A 72 -6.12 -2.29 -7.14
N THR A 73 -7.25 -1.62 -7.31
CA THR A 73 -8.10 -1.20 -6.18
C THR A 73 -8.92 -2.33 -5.56
N GLY A 74 -8.76 -3.56 -6.03
CA GLY A 74 -9.41 -4.73 -5.45
C GLY A 74 -10.22 -5.53 -6.46
N GLY A 75 -11.26 -6.22 -5.95
CA GLY A 75 -12.11 -7.11 -6.74
C GLY A 75 -11.57 -8.54 -6.84
N VAL A 76 -12.30 -9.38 -7.56
CA VAL A 76 -11.99 -10.80 -7.75
C VAL A 76 -10.77 -10.96 -8.66
N GLY A 77 -9.61 -10.75 -8.12
CA GLY A 77 -8.37 -11.17 -8.75
C GLY A 77 -7.67 -10.09 -9.57
N ASP A 78 -6.62 -9.55 -8.98
CA ASP A 78 -5.57 -8.83 -9.69
C ASP A 78 -4.68 -9.79 -10.50
N LYS A 79 -5.29 -10.61 -11.35
CA LYS A 79 -4.57 -11.45 -12.32
C LYS A 79 -3.91 -10.61 -13.43
N THR A 80 -4.37 -9.38 -13.61
CA THR A 80 -3.81 -8.46 -14.60
C THR A 80 -2.35 -8.11 -14.30
N THR A 81 -1.94 -8.06 -13.04
CA THR A 81 -0.54 -7.86 -12.67
C THR A 81 0.37 -8.96 -13.24
N LEU A 82 -0.06 -10.21 -13.21
CA LEU A 82 0.74 -11.34 -13.71
C LEU A 82 0.95 -11.29 -15.23
N ILE A 83 0.07 -10.60 -15.94
CA ILE A 83 0.16 -10.40 -17.40
C ILE A 83 0.94 -9.12 -17.71
N VAL A 84 0.59 -8.03 -17.03
CA VAL A 84 1.15 -6.70 -17.33
C VAL A 84 2.63 -6.58 -16.92
N ALA A 85 3.00 -7.15 -15.77
CA ALA A 85 4.36 -7.02 -15.24
C ALA A 85 5.44 -7.55 -16.20
N PRO A 86 5.34 -8.77 -16.77
CA PRO A 86 6.32 -9.24 -17.74
C PRO A 86 6.29 -8.46 -19.07
N ILE A 87 5.11 -7.97 -19.50
CA ILE A 87 5.02 -7.13 -20.70
C ILE A 87 5.79 -5.82 -20.50
N VAL A 88 5.57 -5.14 -19.38
CA VAL A 88 6.26 -3.88 -19.04
C VAL A 88 7.77 -4.11 -18.95
N SER A 89 8.20 -5.21 -18.32
CA SER A 89 9.60 -5.59 -18.22
C SER A 89 10.22 -5.83 -19.61
N SER A 90 9.53 -6.52 -20.51
CA SER A 90 10.00 -6.77 -21.88
C SER A 90 10.16 -5.50 -22.73
N LEU A 91 9.46 -4.43 -22.35
CA LEU A 91 9.56 -3.10 -22.97
C LEU A 91 10.62 -2.20 -22.28
N GLY A 92 11.39 -2.75 -21.36
CA GLY A 92 12.47 -2.03 -20.65
C GLY A 92 12.07 -1.34 -19.35
N GLY A 93 10.81 -1.46 -18.93
CA GLY A 93 10.38 -1.00 -17.61
C GLY A 93 11.00 -1.83 -16.48
N ARG A 94 11.03 -1.26 -15.28
CA ARG A 94 11.53 -1.89 -14.06
C ARG A 94 10.42 -1.88 -13.00
N MET A 95 9.87 -3.06 -12.73
CA MET A 95 8.75 -3.20 -11.80
C MET A 95 9.18 -3.87 -10.50
N ALA A 96 9.49 -3.07 -9.50
CA ALA A 96 9.80 -3.50 -8.14
C ALA A 96 8.50 -3.49 -7.31
N LYS A 97 7.69 -4.54 -7.46
CA LYS A 97 6.34 -4.55 -6.91
C LYS A 97 6.29 -5.20 -5.53
N MET A 98 5.81 -4.44 -4.55
CA MET A 98 5.39 -4.97 -3.26
C MET A 98 3.86 -5.06 -3.22
N SER A 99 3.34 -6.21 -2.83
CA SER A 99 1.92 -6.50 -2.83
C SER A 99 1.45 -7.05 -1.48
N GLY A 100 0.18 -6.83 -1.17
CA GLY A 100 -0.46 -7.39 0.02
C GLY A 100 -1.13 -8.73 -0.23
N ARG A 101 -1.56 -9.36 0.87
CA ARG A 101 -2.51 -10.46 0.87
C ARG A 101 -3.93 -9.94 0.63
N GLY A 102 -4.83 -10.82 0.26
CA GLY A 102 -6.25 -10.50 0.11
C GLY A 102 -6.91 -10.23 1.46
N LEU A 103 -8.03 -9.52 1.42
CA LEU A 103 -8.94 -9.33 2.56
C LEU A 103 -10.24 -10.09 2.34
N GLY A 104 -10.78 -10.62 3.41
CA GLY A 104 -12.06 -11.30 3.41
C GLY A 104 -12.11 -12.42 2.36
N HIS A 105 -13.07 -12.33 1.44
CA HIS A 105 -13.26 -13.31 0.36
C HIS A 105 -12.41 -13.06 -0.90
N THR A 106 -11.61 -11.99 -0.93
CA THR A 106 -10.75 -11.65 -2.07
C THR A 106 -9.35 -12.23 -1.89
N GLY A 107 -8.79 -12.83 -2.93
CA GLY A 107 -7.39 -13.26 -2.92
C GLY A 107 -6.45 -12.11 -3.35
N GLY A 108 -5.38 -11.87 -2.59
CA GLY A 108 -4.34 -10.92 -2.95
C GLY A 108 -3.40 -11.45 -4.04
N THR A 109 -2.58 -10.58 -4.58
CA THR A 109 -1.57 -10.96 -5.58
C THR A 109 -0.54 -11.93 -4.98
N VAL A 110 -0.14 -11.71 -3.73
CA VAL A 110 0.78 -12.60 -3.00
C VAL A 110 0.20 -14.01 -2.87
N ASP A 111 -1.08 -14.11 -2.48
CA ASP A 111 -1.75 -15.41 -2.29
C ASP A 111 -1.80 -16.22 -3.60
N LYS A 112 -2.00 -15.53 -4.73
CA LYS A 112 -1.99 -16.15 -6.05
C LYS A 112 -0.61 -16.66 -6.46
N LEU A 113 0.44 -15.87 -6.17
CA LEU A 113 1.81 -16.25 -6.48
C LEU A 113 2.27 -17.42 -5.63
N GLU A 114 1.89 -17.48 -4.36
CA GLU A 114 2.19 -18.60 -3.46
C GLU A 114 1.50 -19.91 -3.88
N SER A 115 0.44 -19.85 -4.70
CA SER A 115 -0.16 -21.05 -5.28
C SER A 115 0.71 -21.71 -6.36
N ILE A 116 1.75 -21.02 -6.85
CA ILE A 116 2.70 -21.56 -7.82
C ILE A 116 3.80 -22.30 -7.04
N PRO A 117 3.96 -23.63 -7.25
CA PRO A 117 4.97 -24.39 -6.52
C PRO A 117 6.39 -23.80 -6.66
N GLY A 118 7.05 -23.54 -5.54
CA GLY A 118 8.40 -23.01 -5.49
C GLY A 118 8.53 -21.49 -5.64
N TYR A 119 7.42 -20.77 -5.85
CA TYR A 119 7.46 -19.30 -5.88
C TYR A 119 7.70 -18.73 -4.47
N GLN A 120 8.68 -17.82 -4.35
CA GLN A 120 9.02 -17.17 -3.08
C GLN A 120 8.52 -15.73 -3.09
N THR A 121 7.66 -15.40 -2.13
CA THR A 121 7.12 -14.05 -1.93
C THR A 121 7.91 -13.23 -0.90
N THR A 122 8.95 -13.82 -0.31
CA THR A 122 9.84 -13.16 0.65
C THR A 122 11.27 -13.22 0.13
N LEU A 123 11.87 -12.08 -0.14
CA LEU A 123 13.26 -11.93 -0.56
C LEU A 123 13.98 -10.93 0.36
N SER A 124 15.30 -11.04 0.46
CA SER A 124 16.09 -9.95 1.03
C SER A 124 16.04 -8.71 0.12
N ALA A 125 16.33 -7.53 0.67
CA ALA A 125 16.35 -6.30 -0.13
C ALA A 125 17.32 -6.40 -1.31
N GLU A 126 18.51 -7.00 -1.10
CA GLU A 126 19.51 -7.20 -2.14
C GLU A 126 19.00 -8.14 -3.23
N ALA A 127 18.44 -9.29 -2.87
CA ALA A 127 17.90 -10.27 -3.84
C ALA A 127 16.73 -9.69 -4.63
N PHE A 128 15.86 -8.91 -3.97
CA PHE A 128 14.76 -8.21 -4.63
C PHE A 128 15.26 -7.21 -5.68
N MET A 129 16.20 -6.37 -5.29
CA MET A 129 16.77 -5.37 -6.20
C MET A 129 17.56 -6.00 -7.34
N GLN A 130 18.35 -7.05 -7.07
CA GLN A 130 19.06 -7.80 -8.08
C GLN A 130 18.12 -8.41 -9.11
N GLN A 131 17.03 -9.03 -8.67
CA GLN A 131 16.02 -9.59 -9.58
C GLN A 131 15.39 -8.51 -10.47
N VAL A 132 15.05 -7.33 -9.93
CA VAL A 132 14.53 -6.22 -10.73
C VAL A 132 15.55 -5.75 -11.77
N GLU A 133 16.83 -5.73 -11.41
CA GLU A 133 17.92 -5.33 -12.31
C GLU A 133 18.12 -6.35 -13.45
N GLU A 134 18.15 -7.63 -13.14
CA GLU A 134 18.44 -8.71 -14.11
C GLU A 134 17.22 -9.05 -14.97
N VAL A 135 16.06 -9.19 -14.34
CA VAL A 135 14.82 -9.69 -14.99
C VAL A 135 13.87 -8.56 -15.39
N GLY A 136 13.98 -7.40 -14.73
CA GLY A 136 13.08 -6.25 -14.94
C GLY A 136 11.83 -6.29 -14.09
N VAL A 137 11.53 -7.39 -13.40
CA VAL A 137 10.36 -7.52 -12.53
C VAL A 137 10.64 -8.39 -11.32
N ALA A 138 10.16 -7.94 -10.16
CA ALA A 138 10.01 -8.77 -8.97
C ALA A 138 8.69 -8.42 -8.27
N VAL A 139 7.96 -9.44 -7.81
CA VAL A 139 6.72 -9.27 -7.05
C VAL A 139 6.87 -10.02 -5.74
N ILE A 140 6.90 -9.28 -4.63
CA ILE A 140 7.06 -9.84 -3.28
C ILE A 140 5.95 -9.36 -2.35
N GLY A 141 5.83 -10.01 -1.21
CA GLY A 141 5.05 -9.53 -0.08
C GLY A 141 5.67 -8.26 0.52
N GLN A 142 4.87 -7.49 1.24
CA GLN A 142 5.40 -6.33 1.97
C GLN A 142 6.45 -6.79 2.99
N SER A 143 7.60 -6.10 3.02
CA SER A 143 8.58 -6.27 4.09
C SER A 143 7.99 -5.82 5.44
N GLY A 144 8.48 -6.42 6.54
CA GLY A 144 7.86 -6.25 7.86
C GLY A 144 7.79 -4.80 8.37
N ASN A 145 8.64 -3.91 7.86
CA ASN A 145 8.73 -2.52 8.31
C ASN A 145 8.29 -1.49 7.24
N LEU A 146 7.75 -1.93 6.11
CA LEU A 146 7.17 -1.00 5.12
C LEU A 146 5.80 -0.53 5.62
N THR A 147 5.65 0.77 5.83
CA THR A 147 4.40 1.42 6.28
C THR A 147 3.71 0.72 7.47
N PRO A 148 4.38 0.56 8.64
CA PRO A 148 3.80 -0.14 9.78
C PRO A 148 2.51 0.51 10.30
N ALA A 149 2.36 1.83 10.19
CA ALA A 149 1.13 2.53 10.51
C ALA A 149 -0.04 2.03 9.67
N ASP A 150 0.15 1.87 8.35
CA ASP A 150 -0.88 1.34 7.47
C ASP A 150 -1.24 -0.10 7.81
N LYS A 151 -0.24 -0.93 8.07
CA LYS A 151 -0.48 -2.34 8.44
C LYS A 151 -1.37 -2.46 9.67
N LYS A 152 -1.09 -1.66 10.73
CA LYS A 152 -1.92 -1.63 11.94
C LYS A 152 -3.31 -1.08 11.68
N LEU A 153 -3.40 0.07 10.98
CA LEU A 153 -4.67 0.72 10.69
C LEU A 153 -5.56 -0.14 9.79
N TYR A 154 -4.97 -0.81 8.81
CA TYR A 154 -5.68 -1.69 7.90
C TYR A 154 -6.30 -2.89 8.64
N ALA A 155 -5.53 -3.54 9.53
CA ALA A 155 -6.04 -4.63 10.37
C ALA A 155 -7.16 -4.15 11.31
N LEU A 156 -7.05 -2.94 11.85
CA LEU A 156 -8.08 -2.36 12.71
C LEU A 156 -9.37 -2.06 11.92
N ARG A 157 -9.24 -1.51 10.73
CA ARG A 157 -10.38 -1.18 9.85
C ARG A 157 -11.16 -2.41 9.40
N ASP A 158 -10.48 -3.53 9.21
CA ASP A 158 -11.10 -4.81 8.83
C ASP A 158 -12.14 -5.28 9.86
N VAL A 159 -11.93 -4.98 11.14
CA VAL A 159 -12.79 -5.42 12.24
C VAL A 159 -13.67 -4.32 12.87
N THR A 160 -13.61 -3.09 12.36
CA THR A 160 -14.32 -1.93 12.93
C THR A 160 -15.33 -1.29 11.98
N ALA A 161 -15.70 -1.94 10.87
CA ALA A 161 -16.64 -1.45 9.86
C ALA A 161 -16.28 -0.07 9.27
N THR A 162 -14.98 0.22 9.12
CA THR A 162 -14.48 1.49 8.58
C THR A 162 -13.74 1.32 7.23
N ILE A 163 -14.01 0.23 6.51
CA ILE A 163 -13.35 -0.08 5.25
C ILE A 163 -13.78 0.91 4.15
N ASP A 164 -15.08 1.20 4.03
CA ASP A 164 -15.65 1.99 2.93
C ASP A 164 -15.47 3.52 3.14
N SER A 165 -14.28 3.93 3.54
CA SER A 165 -13.92 5.36 3.68
C SER A 165 -12.91 5.74 2.62
N LEU A 166 -13.29 6.62 1.68
CA LEU A 166 -12.45 7.02 0.56
C LEU A 166 -11.09 7.61 1.01
N PRO A 167 -11.01 8.55 1.96
CA PRO A 167 -9.73 9.06 2.45
C PRO A 167 -8.82 7.96 3.03
N LEU A 168 -9.39 7.05 3.82
CA LEU A 168 -8.64 5.96 4.43
C LEU A 168 -8.19 4.89 3.40
N ILE A 169 -8.99 4.64 2.36
CA ILE A 169 -8.62 3.77 1.25
C ILE A 169 -7.48 4.40 0.46
N ALA A 170 -7.62 5.68 0.08
CA ALA A 170 -6.62 6.40 -0.69
C ALA A 170 -5.27 6.46 0.04
N SER A 171 -5.28 6.83 1.33
CA SER A 171 -4.08 6.91 2.15
C SER A 171 -3.40 5.56 2.32
N SER A 172 -4.18 4.49 2.54
CA SER A 172 -3.66 3.13 2.65
C SER A 172 -2.98 2.65 1.36
N ILE A 173 -3.59 2.89 0.20
CA ILE A 173 -3.03 2.51 -1.09
C ILE A 173 -1.77 3.31 -1.38
N MET A 174 -1.87 4.65 -1.31
CA MET A 174 -0.80 5.53 -1.76
C MET A 174 0.40 5.52 -0.83
N SER A 175 0.23 5.42 0.49
CA SER A 175 1.37 5.33 1.41
C SER A 175 2.28 4.14 1.09
N LYS A 176 1.71 2.97 0.78
CA LYS A 176 2.47 1.78 0.37
C LYS A 176 3.17 1.98 -0.97
N LYS A 177 2.50 2.60 -1.93
CA LYS A 177 3.06 2.81 -3.27
C LYS A 177 4.20 3.82 -3.26
N LEU A 178 4.04 4.89 -2.50
CA LEU A 178 5.09 5.89 -2.32
C LEU A 178 6.28 5.32 -1.55
N ALA A 179 6.04 4.54 -0.48
CA ALA A 179 7.11 3.86 0.26
C ALA A 179 7.87 2.83 -0.59
N ALA A 180 7.19 2.19 -1.56
CA ALA A 180 7.83 1.27 -2.51
C ALA A 180 8.71 1.98 -3.56
N GLY A 181 8.68 3.31 -3.66
CA GLY A 181 9.66 4.14 -4.36
C GLY A 181 9.54 4.20 -5.88
N ALA A 182 8.49 3.68 -6.51
CA ALA A 182 8.34 3.74 -7.96
C ALA A 182 8.18 5.19 -8.45
N HIS A 183 8.87 5.55 -9.54
CA HIS A 183 8.78 6.87 -10.16
C HIS A 183 7.40 7.13 -10.76
N SER A 184 6.79 6.10 -11.37
CA SER A 184 5.46 6.20 -11.97
C SER A 184 4.54 5.11 -11.42
N ILE A 185 3.30 5.50 -11.09
CA ILE A 185 2.29 4.60 -10.53
C ILE A 185 1.04 4.64 -11.41
N VAL A 186 0.59 3.46 -11.85
CA VAL A 186 -0.68 3.30 -12.58
C VAL A 186 -1.72 2.72 -11.63
N LEU A 187 -2.83 3.41 -11.44
CA LEU A 187 -3.97 2.93 -10.68
C LEU A 187 -4.95 2.21 -11.61
N ASP A 188 -5.10 0.91 -11.39
CA ASP A 188 -6.11 0.06 -12.06
C ASP A 188 -7.37 0.06 -11.20
N VAL A 189 -8.21 1.07 -11.41
CA VAL A 189 -9.44 1.29 -10.63
C VAL A 189 -10.54 0.38 -11.15
N LYS A 190 -10.97 -0.55 -10.31
CA LYS A 190 -12.09 -1.46 -10.64
C LYS A 190 -13.41 -0.75 -10.43
N ILE A 191 -14.25 -0.79 -11.45
CA ILE A 191 -15.62 -0.26 -11.43
C ILE A 191 -16.58 -1.32 -11.96
N GLY A 192 -17.81 -1.32 -11.47
CA GLY A 192 -18.84 -2.27 -11.89
C GLY A 192 -19.50 -2.97 -10.71
N SER A 193 -20.31 -3.96 -11.02
CA SER A 193 -21.15 -4.71 -10.07
C SER A 193 -20.55 -6.04 -9.63
N GLY A 194 -19.31 -6.33 -9.92
CA GLY A 194 -18.64 -7.59 -9.59
C GLY A 194 -17.48 -7.45 -8.63
#